data_e836887269f1e7c7636778447cd49fbd
#
_entry.id   e836887269f1e7c7636778447cd49fbd
#
_cell.length_a   1.000
_cell.length_b   1.000
_cell.length_c   1.000
_cell.angle_alpha   90.00
_cell.angle_beta   90.00
_cell.angle_gamma   90.00
#
_symmetry.space_group_name_H-M   'P 1'
#
loop_
_entity.id
_entity.type
_entity.pdbx_description
1 polymer ?
#
loop_
_entity_poly.entity_id
_entity_poly.type
_entity_poly.pdbx_seq_one_letter_code
_entity_poly.pdbx_strand_id
1 'polypeptide(L)'
;MTNLAEIILKRMKKISILLCALALVACGGHQATSPTLDEVFASRRSIRAYEAGKTISEAEVRELLTATQNAPSWANMQPSKYYVAIGEEKREAVLELIGGNKDRVINAPVFLVSTFETGKSGFFRGNPVDATGDLWGAYDNGLSNAYLILKARAMGFDTLIMGMRNADELRKLFEIPDNETILAVIALGYRAQDPNTPVHRPLDEIAKFY
;
A
#
# COMPACT_ATOMS: atom_id res chain seq x y z
N MET A 1 -59.76 21.79 36.77
CA MET A 1 -59.63 22.42 35.43
C MET A 1 -58.15 22.49 35.10
N THR A 2 -57.63 21.60 34.28
CA THR A 2 -56.22 21.56 33.87
C THR A 2 -55.98 22.72 32.89
N ASN A 3 -55.03 23.57 33.24
CA ASN A 3 -54.71 24.79 32.50
C ASN A 3 -54.19 24.44 31.08
N LEU A 4 -54.79 25.02 30.04
CA LEU A 4 -54.46 24.82 28.63
C LEU A 4 -52.97 25.02 28.35
N ALA A 5 -52.31 25.92 29.10
CA ALA A 5 -50.86 26.17 29.03
C ALA A 5 -50.03 24.94 29.46
N GLU A 6 -50.44 24.15 30.45
CA GLU A 6 -49.72 22.93 30.85
C GLU A 6 -49.81 21.83 29.81
N ILE A 7 -50.95 21.72 29.12
CA ILE A 7 -51.14 20.73 28.05
C ILE A 7 -50.27 21.07 26.86
N ILE A 8 -50.17 22.35 26.49
CA ILE A 8 -49.32 22.82 25.39
C ILE A 8 -47.82 22.61 25.75
N LEU A 9 -47.41 22.91 26.95
CA LEU A 9 -46.02 22.76 27.43
C LEU A 9 -45.57 21.26 27.42
N LYS A 10 -46.48 20.36 27.84
CA LYS A 10 -46.23 18.90 27.81
C LYS A 10 -46.16 18.36 26.36
N ARG A 11 -46.94 18.88 25.42
CA ARG A 11 -46.85 18.51 23.99
C ARG A 11 -45.59 19.04 23.36
N MET A 12 -45.16 20.27 23.61
CA MET A 12 -43.92 20.84 23.10
C MET A 12 -42.68 20.07 23.60
N LYS A 13 -42.62 19.69 24.91
CA LYS A 13 -41.53 18.85 25.44
C LYS A 13 -41.46 17.49 24.77
N LYS A 14 -42.61 16.83 24.46
CA LYS A 14 -42.63 15.56 23.75
C LYS A 14 -42.16 15.69 22.30
N ILE A 15 -42.53 16.78 21.62
CA ILE A 15 -42.07 17.06 20.23
C ILE A 15 -40.58 17.36 20.19
N SER A 16 -40.05 18.14 21.14
CA SER A 16 -38.60 18.41 21.23
C SER A 16 -37.76 17.15 21.50
N ILE A 17 -38.27 16.24 22.38
CA ILE A 17 -37.57 14.96 22.63
C ILE A 17 -37.62 14.06 21.38
N LEU A 18 -38.71 14.05 20.62
CA LEU A 18 -38.85 13.27 19.40
C LEU A 18 -37.95 13.82 18.27
N LEU A 19 -37.80 15.15 18.13
CA LEU A 19 -36.89 15.76 17.18
C LEU A 19 -35.41 15.53 17.54
N CYS A 20 -35.03 15.55 18.84
CA CYS A 20 -33.67 15.20 19.25
C CYS A 20 -33.37 13.71 19.01
N ALA A 21 -34.34 12.80 19.19
CA ALA A 21 -34.15 11.38 18.91
C ALA A 21 -33.99 11.09 17.40
N LEU A 22 -34.69 11.82 16.52
CA LEU A 22 -34.52 11.72 15.07
C LEU A 22 -33.15 12.30 14.61
N ALA A 23 -32.64 13.35 15.26
CA ALA A 23 -31.34 13.92 14.92
C ALA A 23 -30.16 13.00 15.29
N LEU A 24 -30.31 12.17 16.33
CA LEU A 24 -29.28 11.19 16.74
C LEU A 24 -29.22 9.96 15.81
N VAL A 25 -30.27 9.64 15.08
CA VAL A 25 -30.29 8.53 14.11
C VAL A 25 -29.67 8.97 12.75
N ALA A 26 -29.64 10.28 12.45
CA ALA A 26 -29.05 10.81 11.22
C ALA A 26 -27.52 10.97 11.29
N CYS A 27 -26.89 10.84 12.47
CA CYS A 27 -25.44 10.84 12.67
C CYS A 27 -24.84 9.44 12.75
N GLY A 28 -25.51 8.42 12.28
CA GLY A 28 -24.92 7.12 11.97
C GLY A 28 -23.99 7.31 10.75
N GLY A 29 -22.78 7.84 11.02
CA GLY A 29 -21.73 7.87 10.01
C GLY A 29 -21.61 6.47 9.42
N HIS A 30 -21.80 6.35 8.12
CA HIS A 30 -21.34 5.18 7.39
C HIS A 30 -19.84 5.07 7.67
N GLN A 31 -19.44 4.27 8.65
CA GLN A 31 -18.07 3.77 8.70
C GLN A 31 -17.93 2.96 7.40
N ALA A 32 -17.21 3.52 6.45
CA ALA A 32 -16.82 2.78 5.28
C ALA A 32 -16.16 1.50 5.79
N THR A 33 -16.82 0.37 5.61
CA THR A 33 -16.28 -0.93 5.98
C THR A 33 -15.01 -1.14 5.15
N SER A 34 -13.90 -1.50 5.80
CA SER A 34 -12.69 -1.86 5.08
C SER A 34 -13.01 -2.96 4.08
N PRO A 35 -12.48 -2.91 2.85
CA PRO A 35 -12.76 -3.94 1.85
C PRO A 35 -12.29 -5.30 2.35
N THR A 36 -13.01 -6.34 1.99
CA THR A 36 -12.61 -7.73 2.22
C THR A 36 -11.35 -8.07 1.43
N LEU A 37 -10.63 -9.12 1.81
CA LEU A 37 -9.44 -9.57 1.09
C LEU A 37 -9.76 -9.92 -0.38
N ASP A 38 -10.91 -10.56 -0.63
CA ASP A 38 -11.34 -10.90 -1.99
C ASP A 38 -11.60 -9.65 -2.84
N GLU A 39 -12.21 -8.61 -2.27
CA GLU A 39 -12.40 -7.33 -2.94
C GLU A 39 -11.07 -6.64 -3.24
N VAL A 40 -10.10 -6.74 -2.32
CA VAL A 40 -8.74 -6.22 -2.54
C VAL A 40 -8.06 -6.97 -3.70
N PHE A 41 -8.09 -8.30 -3.72
CA PHE A 41 -7.56 -9.10 -4.83
C PHE A 41 -8.24 -8.78 -6.15
N ALA A 42 -9.57 -8.69 -6.16
CA ALA A 42 -10.35 -8.40 -7.36
C ALA A 42 -10.11 -6.99 -7.92
N SER A 43 -9.82 -6.00 -7.07
CA SER A 43 -9.70 -4.58 -7.47
C SER A 43 -8.28 -4.07 -7.63
N ARG A 44 -7.25 -4.74 -7.07
CA ARG A 44 -5.85 -4.33 -7.19
C ARG A 44 -5.38 -4.42 -8.66
N ARG A 45 -4.79 -3.35 -9.13
CA ARG A 45 -4.20 -3.26 -10.49
C ARG A 45 -2.83 -2.57 -10.41
N SER A 46 -2.02 -2.77 -11.45
CA SER A 46 -0.83 -1.95 -11.69
C SER A 46 -1.26 -0.64 -12.34
N ILE A 47 -1.22 0.45 -11.58
CA ILE A 47 -1.75 1.76 -11.98
C ILE A 47 -0.65 2.57 -12.67
N ARG A 48 -0.98 3.16 -13.83
CA ARG A 48 -0.07 3.91 -14.68
C ARG A 48 -0.54 5.33 -14.99
N ALA A 49 -1.45 5.84 -14.16
CA ALA A 49 -1.85 7.24 -14.10
C ALA A 49 -2.37 7.54 -12.70
N TYR A 50 -1.91 8.63 -12.11
CA TYR A 50 -2.25 9.05 -10.74
C TYR A 50 -2.92 10.42 -10.75
N GLU A 51 -3.82 10.67 -9.78
CA GLU A 51 -4.46 11.95 -9.60
C GLU A 51 -3.42 13.01 -9.21
N ALA A 52 -3.42 14.14 -9.95
CA ALA A 52 -2.54 15.26 -9.64
C ALA A 52 -2.96 15.98 -8.36
N GLY A 53 -1.99 16.54 -7.63
CA GLY A 53 -2.24 17.35 -6.43
C GLY A 53 -2.71 16.55 -5.21
N LYS A 54 -2.80 15.25 -5.28
CA LYS A 54 -3.06 14.39 -4.12
C LYS A 54 -1.80 14.16 -3.31
N THR A 55 -1.96 14.06 -2.01
CA THR A 55 -0.89 13.78 -1.05
C THR A 55 -1.20 12.53 -0.24
N ILE A 56 -0.16 11.87 0.23
CA ILE A 56 -0.21 10.79 1.21
C ILE A 56 0.72 11.20 2.34
N SER A 57 0.23 11.17 3.56
CA SER A 57 1.00 11.57 4.74
C SER A 57 2.04 10.51 5.12
N GLU A 58 3.09 10.92 5.83
CA GLU A 58 4.06 9.99 6.40
C GLU A 58 3.41 8.97 7.34
N ALA A 59 2.38 9.37 8.08
CA ALA A 59 1.64 8.47 8.97
C ALA A 59 0.95 7.34 8.20
N GLU A 60 0.32 7.64 7.05
CA GLU A 60 -0.29 6.63 6.18
C GLU A 60 0.75 5.70 5.55
N VAL A 61 1.92 6.24 5.15
CA VAL A 61 3.02 5.41 4.65
C VAL A 61 3.57 4.50 5.75
N ARG A 62 3.69 4.99 7.00
CA ARG A 62 4.10 4.17 8.14
C ARG A 62 3.09 3.06 8.45
N GLU A 63 1.79 3.34 8.42
CA GLU A 63 0.74 2.32 8.55
C GLU A 63 0.88 1.26 7.46
N LEU A 64 1.08 1.68 6.22
CA LEU A 64 1.30 0.79 5.08
C LEU A 64 2.52 -0.12 5.30
N LEU A 65 3.66 0.46 5.69
CA LEU A 65 4.90 -0.29 5.91
C LEU A 65 4.81 -1.23 7.13
N THR A 66 4.04 -0.86 8.17
CA THR A 66 3.78 -1.75 9.32
C THR A 66 3.12 -3.06 8.87
N ALA A 67 2.25 -3.03 7.87
CA ALA A 67 1.64 -4.24 7.35
C ALA A 67 2.67 -5.20 6.72
N THR A 68 3.77 -4.69 6.15
CA THR A 68 4.83 -5.52 5.55
C THR A 68 5.58 -6.36 6.57
N GLN A 69 5.59 -5.95 7.84
CA GLN A 69 6.23 -6.71 8.93
C GLN A 69 5.56 -8.06 9.20
N ASN A 70 4.30 -8.23 8.76
CA ASN A 70 3.58 -9.49 8.87
C ASN A 70 3.90 -10.47 7.71
N ALA A 71 4.66 -10.04 6.71
CA ALA A 71 5.06 -10.93 5.62
C ALA A 71 6.02 -12.00 6.15
N PRO A 72 5.83 -13.28 5.78
CA PRO A 72 6.78 -14.32 6.15
C PRO A 72 8.12 -14.12 5.44
N SER A 73 9.19 -14.60 6.04
CA SER A 73 10.51 -14.65 5.43
C SER A 73 11.24 -15.94 5.80
N TRP A 74 12.22 -16.32 5.01
CA TRP A 74 13.06 -17.49 5.30
C TRP A 74 13.63 -17.41 6.72
N ALA A 75 13.36 -18.41 7.54
CA ALA A 75 13.75 -18.46 8.95
C ALA A 75 13.48 -17.15 9.75
N ASN A 76 12.47 -16.39 9.35
CA ASN A 76 12.13 -15.07 9.92
C ASN A 76 13.29 -14.05 9.85
N MET A 77 14.10 -14.09 8.80
CA MET A 77 15.28 -13.23 8.64
C MET A 77 14.94 -11.78 8.31
N GLN A 78 13.72 -11.49 7.82
CA GLN A 78 13.18 -10.15 7.58
C GLN A 78 14.14 -9.24 6.79
N PRO A 79 14.61 -9.67 5.59
CA PRO A 79 15.66 -8.97 4.86
C PRO A 79 15.17 -7.68 4.18
N SER A 80 13.85 -7.50 4.01
CA SER A 80 13.28 -6.41 3.23
C SER A 80 13.47 -5.04 3.89
N LYS A 81 13.83 -4.04 3.07
CA LYS A 81 13.95 -2.63 3.46
C LYS A 81 13.24 -1.73 2.45
N TYR A 82 12.87 -0.54 2.91
CA TYR A 82 12.19 0.46 2.09
C TYR A 82 12.77 1.84 2.34
N TYR A 83 13.11 2.55 1.26
CA TYR A 83 13.53 3.94 1.28
C TYR A 83 12.44 4.78 0.65
N VAL A 84 11.93 5.75 1.38
CA VAL A 84 10.69 6.47 1.03
C VAL A 84 11.00 7.87 0.53
N ALA A 85 10.55 8.19 -0.69
CA ALA A 85 10.51 9.53 -1.24
C ALA A 85 9.10 10.09 -1.11
N ILE A 86 8.86 10.96 -0.13
CA ILE A 86 7.58 11.63 0.12
C ILE A 86 7.67 13.15 -0.09
N GLY A 87 8.85 13.76 0.09
CA GLY A 87 9.09 15.17 -0.21
C GLY A 87 9.30 15.41 -1.70
N GLU A 88 8.97 16.61 -2.19
CA GLU A 88 9.03 16.98 -3.60
C GLU A 88 10.42 16.73 -4.22
N GLU A 89 11.48 17.21 -3.58
CA GLU A 89 12.86 17.04 -4.04
C GLU A 89 13.25 15.57 -4.27
N LYS A 90 13.01 14.70 -3.27
CA LYS A 90 13.33 13.27 -3.39
C LYS A 90 12.43 12.57 -4.41
N ARG A 91 11.16 12.94 -4.48
CA ARG A 91 10.20 12.42 -5.45
C ARG A 91 10.63 12.74 -6.89
N GLU A 92 11.02 13.99 -7.16
CA GLU A 92 11.50 14.42 -8.48
C GLU A 92 12.80 13.73 -8.85
N ALA A 93 13.73 13.61 -7.92
CA ALA A 93 14.98 12.87 -8.16
C ALA A 93 14.70 11.41 -8.53
N VAL A 94 13.75 10.71 -7.87
CA VAL A 94 13.36 9.34 -8.22
C VAL A 94 12.75 9.27 -9.62
N LEU A 95 11.93 10.25 -10.03
CA LEU A 95 11.32 10.28 -11.37
C LEU A 95 12.36 10.25 -12.48
N GLU A 96 13.52 10.87 -12.30
CA GLU A 96 14.62 10.84 -13.28
C GLU A 96 15.33 9.48 -13.35
N LEU A 97 15.16 8.62 -12.35
CA LEU A 97 15.89 7.36 -12.20
C LEU A 97 15.08 6.10 -12.58
N ILE A 98 13.83 6.26 -13.02
CA ILE A 98 12.92 5.14 -13.37
C ILE A 98 12.65 4.99 -14.87
N GLY A 99 13.44 5.69 -15.69
CA GLY A 99 13.41 5.58 -17.15
C GLY A 99 12.03 5.83 -17.75
N GLY A 100 11.63 5.00 -18.71
CA GLY A 100 10.34 5.14 -19.43
C GLY A 100 9.07 5.01 -18.60
N ASN A 101 9.17 4.81 -17.29
CA ASN A 101 8.01 4.85 -16.38
C ASN A 101 7.67 6.26 -15.90
N LYS A 102 8.57 7.24 -16.07
CA LYS A 102 8.42 8.60 -15.54
C LYS A 102 7.03 9.20 -15.82
N ASP A 103 6.63 9.26 -17.09
CA ASP A 103 5.37 9.89 -17.48
C ASP A 103 4.12 9.17 -16.93
N ARG A 104 4.26 7.86 -16.68
CA ARG A 104 3.18 7.02 -16.15
C ARG A 104 2.89 7.29 -14.67
N VAL A 105 3.88 7.78 -13.93
CA VAL A 105 3.81 7.93 -12.48
C VAL A 105 4.14 9.35 -12.01
N ILE A 106 4.18 10.32 -12.93
CA ILE A 106 4.59 11.71 -12.65
C ILE A 106 3.79 12.36 -11.51
N ASN A 107 2.51 11.99 -11.36
CA ASN A 107 1.63 12.49 -10.31
C ASN A 107 1.57 11.60 -9.06
N ALA A 108 2.37 10.52 -8.99
CA ALA A 108 2.41 9.71 -7.78
C ALA A 108 3.03 10.51 -6.63
N PRO A 109 2.34 10.66 -5.49
CA PRO A 109 2.83 11.48 -4.37
C PRO A 109 3.98 10.83 -3.60
N VAL A 110 4.15 9.51 -3.70
CA VAL A 110 5.16 8.76 -2.95
C VAL A 110 5.82 7.71 -3.83
N PHE A 111 7.14 7.55 -3.66
CA PHE A 111 7.90 6.42 -4.18
C PHE A 111 8.58 5.67 -3.04
N LEU A 112 8.60 4.33 -3.15
CA LEU A 112 9.33 3.47 -2.23
C LEU A 112 10.37 2.70 -3.04
N VAL A 113 11.64 2.84 -2.70
CA VAL A 113 12.71 1.98 -3.22
C VAL A 113 12.74 0.73 -2.35
N SER A 114 12.45 -0.42 -2.96
CA SER A 114 12.38 -1.72 -2.28
C SER A 114 13.67 -2.48 -2.46
N THR A 115 14.29 -2.86 -1.34
CA THR A 115 15.57 -3.57 -1.27
C THR A 115 15.47 -4.79 -0.37
N PHE A 116 16.49 -5.65 -0.42
CA PHE A 116 16.70 -6.67 0.59
C PHE A 116 18.19 -6.75 0.95
N GLU A 117 18.47 -7.10 2.20
CA GLU A 117 19.83 -7.36 2.68
C GLU A 117 20.33 -8.71 2.16
N THR A 118 21.48 -8.70 1.48
CA THR A 118 22.15 -9.89 0.96
C THR A 118 22.80 -10.70 2.07
N GLY A 119 22.98 -11.99 1.85
CA GLY A 119 23.63 -12.88 2.82
C GLY A 119 22.79 -13.20 4.08
N LYS A 120 21.49 -12.83 4.10
CA LYS A 120 20.57 -13.11 5.21
C LYS A 120 19.69 -14.33 4.94
N SER A 121 18.66 -14.15 4.13
CA SER A 121 17.74 -15.24 3.78
C SER A 121 18.44 -16.25 2.87
N GLY A 122 18.30 -17.53 3.20
CA GLY A 122 19.01 -18.61 2.50
C GLY A 122 20.45 -18.84 2.99
N PHE A 123 20.86 -18.18 4.09
CA PHE A 123 22.21 -18.34 4.66
C PHE A 123 22.18 -18.83 6.11
N PHE A 124 23.12 -19.68 6.44
CA PHE A 124 23.36 -20.12 7.80
C PHE A 124 24.83 -19.95 8.16
N ARG A 125 25.13 -19.17 9.21
CA ARG A 125 26.49 -18.81 9.64
C ARG A 125 27.35 -18.22 8.51
N GLY A 126 26.73 -17.38 7.66
CA GLY A 126 27.41 -16.71 6.54
C GLY A 126 27.61 -17.57 5.29
N ASN A 127 27.11 -18.83 5.27
CA ASN A 127 27.19 -19.69 4.09
C ASN A 127 25.80 -19.93 3.50
N PRO A 128 25.65 -19.95 2.16
CA PRO A 128 24.39 -20.30 1.53
C PRO A 128 24.03 -21.74 1.89
N VAL A 129 22.76 -21.99 2.23
CA VAL A 129 22.25 -23.32 2.61
C VAL A 129 22.05 -24.21 1.39
N ASP A 130 21.87 -23.61 0.22
CA ASP A 130 21.75 -24.29 -1.07
C ASP A 130 22.16 -23.35 -2.21
N ALA A 131 22.02 -23.80 -3.46
CA ALA A 131 22.36 -23.02 -4.65
C ALA A 131 21.46 -21.80 -4.89
N THR A 132 20.36 -21.63 -4.14
CA THR A 132 19.43 -20.51 -4.26
C THR A 132 20.04 -19.23 -3.68
N GLY A 133 20.78 -19.33 -2.57
CA GLY A 133 21.48 -18.20 -1.97
C GLY A 133 20.57 -16.96 -1.79
N ASP A 134 21.03 -15.80 -2.27
CA ASP A 134 20.31 -14.52 -2.17
C ASP A 134 18.98 -14.46 -2.94
N LEU A 135 18.65 -15.45 -3.77
CA LEU A 135 17.31 -15.52 -4.36
C LEU A 135 16.22 -15.71 -3.29
N TRP A 136 16.55 -16.29 -2.13
CA TRP A 136 15.66 -16.31 -0.98
C TRP A 136 15.35 -14.89 -0.47
N GLY A 137 16.33 -14.01 -0.44
CA GLY A 137 16.12 -12.60 -0.07
C GLY A 137 15.20 -11.88 -1.07
N ALA A 138 15.38 -12.14 -2.38
CA ALA A 138 14.50 -11.61 -3.40
C ALA A 138 13.06 -12.18 -3.29
N TYR A 139 12.92 -13.48 -2.98
CA TYR A 139 11.61 -14.11 -2.73
C TYR A 139 10.89 -13.47 -1.54
N ASP A 140 11.58 -13.32 -0.41
CA ASP A 140 11.04 -12.68 0.79
C ASP A 140 10.63 -11.22 0.54
N ASN A 141 11.44 -10.48 -0.24
CA ASN A 141 11.10 -9.12 -0.62
C ASN A 141 9.85 -9.07 -1.51
N GLY A 142 9.67 -10.06 -2.40
CA GLY A 142 8.45 -10.22 -3.17
C GLY A 142 7.21 -10.43 -2.29
N LEU A 143 7.32 -11.26 -1.23
CA LEU A 143 6.26 -11.46 -0.25
C LEU A 143 5.95 -10.17 0.51
N SER A 144 6.97 -9.45 1.00
CA SER A 144 6.82 -8.16 1.68
C SER A 144 6.13 -7.13 0.78
N ASN A 145 6.55 -7.03 -0.50
CA ASN A 145 5.91 -6.16 -1.48
C ASN A 145 4.46 -6.56 -1.77
N ALA A 146 4.11 -7.85 -1.73
CA ALA A 146 2.73 -8.30 -1.87
C ALA A 146 1.85 -7.77 -0.71
N TYR A 147 2.32 -7.87 0.53
CA TYR A 147 1.63 -7.28 1.69
C TYR A 147 1.46 -5.77 1.53
N LEU A 148 2.51 -5.07 1.09
CA LEU A 148 2.46 -3.62 0.83
C LEU A 148 1.37 -3.25 -0.16
N ILE A 149 1.36 -3.86 -1.35
CA ILE A 149 0.42 -3.49 -2.42
C ILE A 149 -1.03 -3.87 -2.10
N LEU A 150 -1.26 -4.95 -1.34
CA LEU A 150 -2.59 -5.34 -0.88
C LEU A 150 -3.08 -4.39 0.22
N LYS A 151 -2.24 -4.04 1.19
CA LYS A 151 -2.57 -3.06 2.23
C LYS A 151 -2.83 -1.68 1.62
N ALA A 152 -2.01 -1.24 0.64
CA ALA A 152 -2.23 0.00 -0.08
C ALA A 152 -3.63 0.04 -0.70
N ARG A 153 -4.03 -1.04 -1.39
CA ARG A 153 -5.36 -1.15 -1.99
C ARG A 153 -6.47 -1.13 -0.95
N ALA A 154 -6.29 -1.81 0.19
CA ALA A 154 -7.23 -1.80 1.29
C ALA A 154 -7.40 -0.41 1.93
N MET A 155 -6.35 0.43 1.89
CA MET A 155 -6.38 1.83 2.33
C MET A 155 -6.91 2.81 1.27
N GLY A 156 -7.29 2.34 0.08
CA GLY A 156 -7.76 3.18 -1.03
C GLY A 156 -6.66 3.75 -1.92
N PHE A 157 -5.40 3.34 -1.70
CA PHE A 157 -4.27 3.69 -2.55
C PHE A 157 -4.04 2.64 -3.63
N ASP A 158 -3.24 3.01 -4.62
CA ASP A 158 -2.84 2.14 -5.71
C ASP A 158 -1.34 2.23 -5.98
N THR A 159 -0.81 1.18 -6.61
CA THR A 159 0.62 1.05 -6.79
C THR A 159 1.01 0.63 -8.20
N LEU A 160 2.27 0.95 -8.56
CA LEU A 160 2.98 0.36 -9.68
C LEU A 160 4.37 -0.10 -9.22
N ILE A 161 4.66 -1.38 -9.34
CA ILE A 161 6.01 -1.92 -9.13
C ILE A 161 6.79 -1.78 -10.45
N MET A 162 7.93 -1.13 -10.40
CA MET A 162 8.77 -0.82 -11.56
C MET A 162 10.15 -1.47 -11.40
N GLY A 163 10.49 -2.37 -12.32
CA GLY A 163 11.83 -2.98 -12.40
C GLY A 163 12.84 -2.09 -13.12
N MET A 164 12.41 -1.26 -14.08
CA MET A 164 13.29 -0.32 -14.78
C MET A 164 13.68 0.81 -13.83
N ARG A 165 14.96 0.91 -13.52
CA ARG A 165 15.53 1.87 -12.57
C ARG A 165 17.04 2.01 -12.76
N ASN A 166 17.60 3.14 -12.38
CA ASN A 166 19.04 3.31 -12.21
C ASN A 166 19.41 2.99 -10.75
N ALA A 167 19.81 1.75 -10.49
CA ALA A 167 20.07 1.28 -9.13
C ALA A 167 21.26 2.01 -8.47
N ASP A 168 22.31 2.32 -9.23
CA ASP A 168 23.51 2.97 -8.70
C ASP A 168 23.23 4.40 -8.23
N GLU A 169 22.44 5.16 -9.01
CA GLU A 169 22.04 6.51 -8.62
C GLU A 169 21.02 6.51 -7.49
N LEU A 170 20.08 5.54 -7.44
CA LEU A 170 19.19 5.36 -6.30
C LEU A 170 19.96 5.04 -5.02
N ARG A 171 21.02 4.22 -5.11
CA ARG A 171 21.90 3.91 -3.98
C ARG A 171 22.52 5.17 -3.41
N LYS A 172 23.07 6.03 -4.26
CA LYS A 172 23.65 7.32 -3.85
C LYS A 172 22.58 8.25 -3.26
N LEU A 173 21.43 8.38 -3.93
CA LEU A 173 20.34 9.28 -3.53
C LEU A 173 19.81 9.00 -2.13
N PHE A 174 19.74 7.72 -1.75
CA PHE A 174 19.19 7.27 -0.46
C PHE A 174 20.25 6.71 0.50
N GLU A 175 21.53 6.78 0.14
CA GLU A 175 22.64 6.24 0.94
C GLU A 175 22.43 4.76 1.30
N ILE A 176 21.93 3.97 0.32
CA ILE A 176 21.60 2.55 0.51
C ILE A 176 22.90 1.77 0.68
N PRO A 177 23.05 0.96 1.75
CA PRO A 177 24.25 0.16 1.98
C PRO A 177 24.54 -0.82 0.83
N ASP A 178 25.85 -1.13 0.64
CA ASP A 178 26.30 -2.04 -0.43
C ASP A 178 25.82 -3.49 -0.25
N ASN A 179 25.53 -3.89 1.00
CA ASN A 179 24.95 -5.19 1.30
C ASN A 179 23.43 -5.26 1.05
N GLU A 180 22.84 -4.28 0.38
CA GLU A 180 21.44 -4.32 -0.02
C GLU A 180 21.31 -4.36 -1.55
N THR A 181 20.49 -5.26 -2.06
CA THR A 181 20.11 -5.30 -3.46
C THR A 181 18.82 -4.51 -3.69
N ILE A 182 18.87 -3.51 -4.58
CA ILE A 182 17.70 -2.73 -5.00
C ILE A 182 16.92 -3.55 -6.04
N LEU A 183 15.68 -3.97 -5.72
CA LEU A 183 14.87 -4.79 -6.63
C LEU A 183 13.90 -3.97 -7.47
N ALA A 184 13.22 -3.01 -6.86
CA ALA A 184 12.18 -2.26 -7.54
C ALA A 184 12.02 -0.85 -6.95
N VAL A 185 11.39 0.03 -7.73
CA VAL A 185 10.77 1.26 -7.26
C VAL A 185 9.26 1.07 -7.34
N ILE A 186 8.55 1.40 -6.25
CA ILE A 186 7.09 1.28 -6.16
C ILE A 186 6.51 2.69 -6.10
N ALA A 187 5.73 3.06 -7.11
CA ALA A 187 4.91 4.28 -7.06
C ALA A 187 3.65 3.99 -6.22
N LEU A 188 3.26 4.94 -5.39
CA LEU A 188 2.09 4.88 -4.52
C LEU A 188 1.28 6.16 -4.66
N GLY A 189 -0.04 6.05 -4.84
CA GLY A 189 -0.92 7.21 -5.02
C GLY A 189 -2.38 6.82 -5.22
N TYR A 190 -3.19 7.77 -5.65
CA TYR A 190 -4.59 7.59 -6.01
C TYR A 190 -4.70 7.38 -7.52
N ARG A 191 -5.43 6.33 -7.96
CA ARG A 191 -5.59 6.04 -9.39
C ARG A 191 -6.38 7.13 -10.11
N ALA A 192 -5.88 7.61 -11.25
CA ALA A 192 -6.58 8.47 -12.18
C ALA A 192 -7.25 7.70 -13.32
N GLN A 193 -7.10 6.39 -13.35
CA GLN A 193 -7.70 5.48 -14.35
C GLN A 193 -8.07 4.16 -13.70
N ASP A 194 -9.07 3.47 -14.25
CA ASP A 194 -9.43 2.11 -13.85
C ASP A 194 -9.11 1.15 -15.01
N PRO A 195 -7.94 0.51 -15.01
CA PRO A 195 -7.54 -0.36 -16.09
C PRO A 195 -8.31 -1.67 -16.07
N ASN A 196 -8.52 -2.24 -17.25
CA ASN A 196 -9.15 -3.55 -17.40
C ASN A 196 -8.43 -4.63 -16.58
N THR A 197 -9.18 -5.65 -16.17
CA THR A 197 -8.59 -6.85 -15.56
C THR A 197 -7.70 -7.54 -16.58
N PRO A 198 -6.44 -7.81 -16.25
CA PRO A 198 -5.57 -8.55 -17.17
C PRO A 198 -6.05 -9.99 -17.35
N VAL A 199 -5.78 -10.55 -18.52
CA VAL A 199 -6.01 -11.98 -18.76
C VAL A 199 -5.00 -12.79 -17.98
N HIS A 200 -5.47 -13.80 -17.26
CA HIS A 200 -4.64 -14.73 -16.51
C HIS A 200 -4.48 -16.05 -17.28
N ARG A 201 -3.39 -16.75 -17.03
CA ARG A 201 -3.22 -18.12 -17.52
C ARG A 201 -4.26 -19.04 -16.87
N PRO A 202 -4.75 -20.06 -17.58
CA PRO A 202 -5.59 -21.10 -16.97
C PRO A 202 -4.88 -21.77 -15.79
N LEU A 203 -5.66 -22.22 -14.79
CA LEU A 203 -5.11 -22.85 -13.58
C LEU A 203 -4.25 -24.07 -13.92
N ASP A 204 -4.65 -24.88 -14.89
CA ASP A 204 -3.95 -26.11 -15.32
C ASP A 204 -2.56 -25.87 -15.93
N GLU A 205 -2.26 -24.61 -16.34
CA GLU A 205 -0.91 -24.24 -16.76
C GLU A 205 0.04 -23.95 -15.61
N ILE A 206 -0.50 -23.55 -14.45
CA ILE A 206 0.29 -23.11 -13.30
C ILE A 206 0.25 -24.09 -12.12
N ALA A 207 -0.67 -25.07 -12.12
CA ALA A 207 -0.81 -26.07 -11.07
C ALA A 207 -0.96 -27.47 -11.68
N LYS A 208 -0.34 -28.45 -11.03
CA LYS A 208 -0.51 -29.88 -11.34
C LYS A 208 -0.98 -30.58 -10.06
N PHE A 209 -2.02 -31.40 -10.20
CA PHE A 209 -2.59 -32.21 -9.13
C PHE A 209 -2.20 -33.67 -9.35
N TYR A 210 -1.64 -34.33 -8.34
CA TYR A 210 -1.17 -35.72 -8.39
C TYR A 210 -1.92 -36.57 -7.40
#